data_8d19a7094711639e2d9ae3a4d5d5d65e
#
_entry.id   8d19a7094711639e2d9ae3a4d5d5d65e
#
_cell.length_a   1.000
_cell.length_b   1.000
_cell.length_c   1.000
_cell.angle_alpha   90.00
_cell.angle_beta   90.00
_cell.angle_gamma   90.00
#
_symmetry.space_group_name_H-M   'P 1'
#
loop_
_entity.id
_entity.type
_entity.pdbx_description
1 polymer ?
#
loop_
_entity_poly.entity_id
_entity_poly.type
_entity_poly.pdbx_seq_one_letter_code
_entity_poly.pdbx_strand_id
1 'polypeptide(L)'
;AAVTMAITDGVMVLTGGPGTGKTTTIRSILEVLDGAGLRVLLAAPTGRAAKRLAETTGREASTIHRLLEAEPTADGPLRFSRNESRTLEADVVIVDESSMLDLVLTHHLILALPEGCRLVLAGDADQLPSVGAGSVLKDIIRSEAIPVTRLTEVFRQAQESAIVRNAHRINHGQLPEWKAGEFSFVSIENPEQVAEKIIQICSVDLPAEGYHPLRDVQVISPMHRQPAGVENLNKKLQAAINPPQEGELEIRYGENVFRLGDKVMQTKNNYEKKVFNGDIGVIWEISQGKMVVRYPDWDATYEAGQMA
;
A
#
# COMPACT_ATOMS: atom_id res chain seq x y z
N ALA A 1 -6.28 -26.56 -5.24
CA ALA A 1 -6.28 -25.91 -6.57
C ALA A 1 -5.10 -24.93 -6.69
N ALA A 2 -5.07 -23.79 -5.94
CA ALA A 2 -4.02 -22.75 -6.10
C ALA A 2 -2.59 -23.31 -5.97
N VAL A 3 -2.32 -24.12 -4.94
CA VAL A 3 -0.98 -24.72 -4.73
C VAL A 3 -0.59 -25.62 -5.90
N THR A 4 -1.52 -26.44 -6.40
CA THR A 4 -1.26 -27.30 -7.57
C THR A 4 -0.94 -26.46 -8.79
N MET A 5 -1.75 -25.43 -9.11
CA MET A 5 -1.53 -24.53 -10.25
C MET A 5 -0.18 -23.81 -10.18
N ALA A 6 0.24 -23.36 -9.00
CA ALA A 6 1.55 -22.72 -8.83
C ALA A 6 2.74 -23.62 -9.19
N ILE A 7 2.54 -24.95 -9.18
CA ILE A 7 3.57 -25.94 -9.52
C ILE A 7 3.44 -26.39 -11.00
N THR A 8 2.21 -26.52 -11.52
CA THR A 8 1.98 -27.09 -12.84
C THR A 8 1.95 -26.06 -13.96
N ASP A 9 1.52 -24.84 -13.67
CA ASP A 9 1.30 -23.82 -14.67
C ASP A 9 2.46 -22.80 -14.73
N GLY A 10 2.79 -22.32 -15.91
CA GLY A 10 3.83 -21.29 -16.09
C GLY A 10 3.42 -19.93 -15.55
N VAL A 11 2.13 -19.58 -15.66
CA VAL A 11 1.56 -18.34 -15.11
C VAL A 11 0.20 -18.66 -14.50
N MET A 12 -0.09 -18.10 -13.33
CA MET A 12 -1.40 -18.20 -12.71
C MET A 12 -1.79 -16.91 -12.00
N VAL A 13 -3.09 -16.72 -11.82
CA VAL A 13 -3.66 -15.66 -11.00
C VAL A 13 -4.31 -16.24 -9.75
N LEU A 14 -4.00 -15.65 -8.59
CA LEU A 14 -4.67 -15.88 -7.31
C LEU A 14 -5.45 -14.61 -6.92
N THR A 15 -6.76 -14.61 -7.03
CA THR A 15 -7.58 -13.44 -6.70
C THR A 15 -8.62 -13.75 -5.61
N GLY A 16 -8.97 -12.70 -4.86
CA GLY A 16 -10.01 -12.77 -3.82
C GLY A 16 -10.08 -11.47 -3.03
N GLY A 17 -11.24 -11.19 -2.47
CA GLY A 17 -11.49 -10.00 -1.66
C GLY A 17 -10.79 -10.02 -0.29
N PRO A 18 -11.08 -9.01 0.54
CA PRO A 18 -10.55 -8.96 1.90
C PRO A 18 -11.04 -10.16 2.72
N GLY A 19 -10.15 -10.74 3.55
CA GLY A 19 -10.50 -11.85 4.44
C GLY A 19 -10.66 -13.22 3.78
N THR A 20 -10.32 -13.38 2.51
CA THR A 20 -10.44 -14.66 1.77
C THR A 20 -9.23 -15.58 1.91
N GLY A 21 -8.14 -15.12 2.56
CA GLY A 21 -6.97 -15.95 2.83
C GLY A 21 -5.91 -15.98 1.73
N LYS A 22 -5.82 -14.95 0.89
CA LYS A 22 -4.74 -14.84 -0.12
C LYS A 22 -3.35 -15.08 0.48
N THR A 23 -3.01 -14.36 1.54
CA THR A 23 -1.71 -14.48 2.21
C THR A 23 -1.45 -15.89 2.76
N THR A 24 -2.45 -16.52 3.35
CA THR A 24 -2.35 -17.91 3.81
C THR A 24 -2.09 -18.86 2.65
N THR A 25 -2.77 -18.65 1.52
CA THR A 25 -2.56 -19.44 0.30
C THR A 25 -1.15 -19.24 -0.27
N ILE A 26 -0.63 -18.01 -0.28
CA ILE A 26 0.77 -17.73 -0.68
C ILE A 26 1.74 -18.48 0.21
N ARG A 27 1.56 -18.49 1.54
CA ARG A 27 2.40 -19.28 2.46
C ARG A 27 2.39 -20.76 2.13
N SER A 28 1.21 -21.34 1.88
CA SER A 28 1.12 -22.76 1.49
C SER A 28 1.78 -23.05 0.13
N ILE A 29 1.71 -22.11 -0.82
CA ILE A 29 2.45 -22.23 -2.09
C ILE A 29 3.95 -22.22 -1.80
N LEU A 30 4.45 -21.30 -0.99
CA LEU A 30 5.85 -21.20 -0.63
C LEU A 30 6.40 -22.47 0.03
N GLU A 31 5.66 -23.03 1.00
CA GLU A 31 6.05 -24.27 1.68
C GLU A 31 6.27 -25.43 0.70
N VAL A 32 5.41 -25.53 -0.32
CA VAL A 32 5.53 -26.61 -1.32
C VAL A 32 6.67 -26.33 -2.32
N LEU A 33 6.84 -25.08 -2.76
CA LEU A 33 7.92 -24.69 -3.66
C LEU A 33 9.29 -24.87 -3.01
N ASP A 34 9.42 -24.58 -1.71
CA ASP A 34 10.62 -24.82 -0.91
C ASP A 34 10.94 -26.31 -0.80
N GLY A 35 9.90 -27.11 -0.52
CA GLY A 35 10.03 -28.56 -0.49
C GLY A 35 10.51 -29.16 -1.82
N ALA A 36 10.25 -28.48 -2.93
CA ALA A 36 10.72 -28.81 -4.26
C ALA A 36 12.14 -28.25 -4.58
N GLY A 37 12.73 -27.47 -3.68
CA GLY A 37 14.05 -26.86 -3.84
C GLY A 37 14.10 -25.73 -4.87
N LEU A 38 12.96 -25.09 -5.16
CA LEU A 38 12.85 -24.01 -6.13
C LEU A 38 13.23 -22.65 -5.52
N ARG A 39 13.92 -21.83 -6.29
CA ARG A 39 14.25 -20.44 -5.91
C ARG A 39 13.05 -19.54 -6.16
N VAL A 40 12.46 -19.05 -5.08
CA VAL A 40 11.27 -18.17 -5.14
C VAL A 40 11.66 -16.74 -4.79
N LEU A 41 11.29 -15.80 -5.65
CA LEU A 41 11.38 -14.36 -5.38
C LEU A 41 9.98 -13.82 -5.07
N LEU A 42 9.90 -13.02 -4.01
CA LEU A 42 8.67 -12.34 -3.58
C LEU A 42 8.75 -10.86 -3.92
N ALA A 43 7.73 -10.34 -4.56
CA ALA A 43 7.65 -8.94 -4.93
C ALA A 43 6.27 -8.33 -4.71
N ALA A 44 6.22 -7.00 -4.63
CA ALA A 44 4.99 -6.23 -4.63
C ALA A 44 5.20 -4.89 -5.35
N PRO A 45 4.15 -4.20 -5.82
CA PRO A 45 4.26 -2.92 -6.49
C PRO A 45 4.80 -1.79 -5.60
N THR A 46 4.51 -1.82 -4.29
CA THR A 46 4.88 -0.78 -3.33
C THR A 46 5.76 -1.31 -2.20
N GLY A 47 6.57 -0.42 -1.58
CA GLY A 47 7.42 -0.77 -0.45
C GLY A 47 6.64 -1.31 0.75
N ARG A 48 5.51 -0.68 1.07
CA ARG A 48 4.64 -1.11 2.16
C ARG A 48 4.05 -2.51 1.92
N ALA A 49 3.61 -2.79 0.70
CA ALA A 49 3.11 -4.12 0.34
C ALA A 49 4.23 -5.18 0.40
N ALA A 50 5.43 -4.85 -0.09
CA ALA A 50 6.60 -5.74 0.00
C ALA A 50 6.98 -6.02 1.46
N LYS A 51 7.01 -5.00 2.32
CA LYS A 51 7.26 -5.17 3.76
C LYS A 51 6.22 -6.08 4.41
N ARG A 52 4.93 -5.84 4.15
CA ARG A 52 3.84 -6.68 4.68
C ARG A 52 3.94 -8.12 4.18
N LEU A 53 4.30 -8.32 2.91
CA LEU A 53 4.51 -9.65 2.33
C LEU A 53 5.68 -10.36 3.04
N ALA A 54 6.79 -9.65 3.30
CA ALA A 54 7.93 -10.20 4.04
C ALA A 54 7.56 -10.58 5.47
N GLU A 55 6.89 -9.71 6.22
CA GLU A 55 6.43 -9.96 7.59
C GLU A 55 5.49 -11.17 7.68
N THR A 56 4.55 -11.27 6.75
CA THR A 56 3.53 -12.33 6.78
C THR A 56 4.06 -13.68 6.30
N THR A 57 5.05 -13.69 5.42
CA THR A 57 5.64 -14.94 4.90
C THR A 57 6.90 -15.37 5.66
N GLY A 58 7.52 -14.46 6.42
CA GLY A 58 8.82 -14.69 7.08
C GLY A 58 9.99 -14.75 6.10
N ARG A 59 9.85 -14.21 4.89
CA ARG A 59 10.82 -14.25 3.80
C ARG A 59 11.13 -12.86 3.26
N GLU A 60 12.30 -12.69 2.67
CA GLU A 60 12.61 -11.44 1.98
C GLU A 60 11.64 -11.19 0.82
N ALA A 61 11.12 -9.99 0.77
CA ALA A 61 10.32 -9.49 -0.33
C ALA A 61 10.77 -8.07 -0.71
N SER A 62 10.69 -7.72 -1.97
CA SER A 62 11.11 -6.41 -2.45
C SER A 62 10.04 -5.76 -3.33
N THR A 63 10.22 -4.47 -3.63
CA THR A 63 9.39 -3.89 -4.68
C THR A 63 9.82 -4.42 -6.05
N ILE A 64 8.87 -4.50 -7.00
CA ILE A 64 9.19 -4.90 -8.38
C ILE A 64 10.27 -3.98 -8.96
N HIS A 65 10.22 -2.68 -8.70
CA HIS A 65 11.24 -1.73 -9.13
C HIS A 65 12.64 -2.10 -8.61
N ARG A 66 12.75 -2.49 -7.35
CA ARG A 66 14.02 -2.94 -6.76
C ARG A 66 14.46 -4.30 -7.33
N LEU A 67 13.51 -5.21 -7.51
CA LEU A 67 13.77 -6.51 -8.12
C LEU A 67 14.35 -6.37 -9.52
N LEU A 68 13.84 -5.41 -10.29
CA LEU A 68 14.28 -5.10 -11.64
C LEU A 68 15.49 -4.14 -11.69
N GLU A 69 16.05 -3.77 -10.56
CA GLU A 69 17.18 -2.83 -10.45
C GLU A 69 16.87 -1.53 -11.23
N ALA A 70 15.74 -0.89 -10.89
CA ALA A 70 15.30 0.34 -11.53
C ALA A 70 16.20 1.53 -11.16
N GLU A 71 16.70 2.24 -12.17
CA GLU A 71 17.56 3.41 -12.04
C GLU A 71 16.88 4.63 -12.69
N PRO A 72 16.95 5.82 -12.06
CA PRO A 72 16.49 7.05 -12.68
C PRO A 72 17.43 7.42 -13.83
N THR A 73 16.86 7.85 -14.97
CA THR A 73 17.63 8.45 -16.06
C THR A 73 17.57 9.96 -15.98
N ALA A 74 18.60 10.66 -16.48
CA ALA A 74 18.71 12.12 -16.37
C ALA A 74 17.54 12.86 -17.05
N ASP A 75 17.03 12.34 -18.16
CA ASP A 75 16.05 13.03 -19.00
C ASP A 75 14.88 12.12 -19.46
N GLY A 76 14.62 11.01 -18.77
CA GLY A 76 13.65 10.04 -19.30
C GLY A 76 13.00 9.10 -18.28
N PRO A 77 12.26 8.11 -18.78
CA PRO A 77 11.64 7.09 -17.95
C PRO A 77 12.68 6.25 -17.21
N LEU A 78 12.25 5.54 -16.16
CA LEU A 78 13.10 4.62 -15.42
C LEU A 78 13.73 3.59 -16.36
N ARG A 79 15.03 3.31 -16.15
CA ARG A 79 15.75 2.23 -16.81
C ARG A 79 15.75 1.02 -15.86
N PHE A 80 15.47 -0.16 -16.42
CA PHE A 80 15.53 -1.41 -15.69
C PHE A 80 16.75 -2.23 -16.11
N SER A 81 17.65 -2.55 -15.17
CA SER A 81 18.87 -3.29 -15.45
C SER A 81 18.64 -4.81 -15.57
N ARG A 82 17.56 -5.31 -14.98
CA ARG A 82 17.05 -6.67 -15.22
C ARG A 82 16.07 -6.63 -16.40
N ASN A 83 16.34 -7.45 -17.41
CA ASN A 83 15.61 -7.49 -18.69
C ASN A 83 15.89 -8.83 -19.39
N GLU A 84 15.51 -8.98 -20.64
CA GLU A 84 15.73 -10.18 -21.45
C GLU A 84 17.18 -10.60 -21.64
N SER A 85 18.14 -9.65 -21.56
CA SER A 85 19.58 -9.94 -21.65
C SER A 85 20.20 -10.29 -20.31
N ARG A 86 19.57 -9.89 -19.20
CA ARG A 86 20.01 -10.12 -17.83
C ARG A 86 18.80 -10.44 -16.96
N THR A 87 18.31 -11.65 -17.05
CA THR A 87 17.12 -12.12 -16.35
C THR A 87 17.30 -12.20 -14.82
N LEU A 88 16.20 -12.35 -14.13
CA LEU A 88 16.18 -12.67 -12.70
C LEU A 88 16.72 -14.09 -12.47
N GLU A 89 17.27 -14.32 -11.29
CA GLU A 89 17.73 -15.64 -10.89
C GLU A 89 16.66 -16.33 -10.03
N ALA A 90 15.59 -16.79 -10.66
CA ALA A 90 14.44 -17.40 -10.00
C ALA A 90 13.82 -18.51 -10.82
N ASP A 91 13.28 -19.51 -10.13
CA ASP A 91 12.43 -20.54 -10.72
C ASP A 91 10.95 -20.13 -10.64
N VAL A 92 10.60 -19.30 -9.64
CA VAL A 92 9.24 -18.77 -9.43
C VAL A 92 9.32 -17.32 -8.96
N VAL A 93 8.48 -16.46 -9.50
CA VAL A 93 8.24 -15.10 -9.01
C VAL A 93 6.78 -15.00 -8.54
N ILE A 94 6.58 -14.58 -7.30
CA ILE A 94 5.26 -14.32 -6.73
C ILE A 94 5.12 -12.82 -6.52
N VAL A 95 4.09 -12.22 -7.13
CA VAL A 95 3.78 -10.80 -6.99
C VAL A 95 2.47 -10.65 -6.23
N ASP A 96 2.53 -10.07 -5.04
CA ASP A 96 1.33 -9.70 -4.27
C ASP A 96 0.87 -8.27 -4.62
N GLU A 97 -0.37 -7.93 -4.28
CA GLU A 97 -1.05 -6.66 -4.62
C GLU A 97 -1.01 -6.35 -6.13
N SER A 98 -1.16 -7.39 -6.97
CA SER A 98 -1.07 -7.28 -8.43
C SER A 98 -2.17 -6.42 -9.06
N SER A 99 -3.22 -6.03 -8.33
CA SER A 99 -4.22 -5.04 -8.77
C SER A 99 -3.60 -3.67 -9.08
N MET A 100 -2.46 -3.35 -8.45
CA MET A 100 -1.72 -2.10 -8.64
C MET A 100 -0.71 -2.15 -9.80
N LEU A 101 -0.59 -3.27 -10.51
CA LEU A 101 0.31 -3.40 -11.68
C LEU A 101 -0.23 -2.63 -12.86
N ASP A 102 0.59 -1.73 -13.39
CA ASP A 102 0.35 -1.10 -14.69
C ASP A 102 1.01 -1.90 -15.83
N LEU A 103 0.70 -1.52 -17.06
CA LEU A 103 1.18 -2.20 -18.26
C LEU A 103 2.71 -2.10 -18.40
N VAL A 104 3.29 -0.95 -18.09
CA VAL A 104 4.73 -0.69 -18.27
C VAL A 104 5.54 -1.53 -17.28
N LEU A 105 5.18 -1.51 -16.01
CA LEU A 105 5.87 -2.29 -14.97
C LEU A 105 5.73 -3.79 -15.22
N THR A 106 4.54 -4.23 -15.64
CA THR A 106 4.30 -5.64 -16.00
C THR A 106 5.13 -6.08 -17.21
N HIS A 107 5.23 -5.24 -18.23
CA HIS A 107 6.06 -5.52 -19.41
C HIS A 107 7.52 -5.74 -19.00
N HIS A 108 8.11 -4.84 -18.22
CA HIS A 108 9.49 -4.98 -17.77
C HIS A 108 9.69 -6.19 -16.84
N LEU A 109 8.71 -6.51 -16.00
CA LEU A 109 8.75 -7.71 -15.18
C LEU A 109 8.80 -8.97 -16.04
N ILE A 110 7.93 -9.08 -17.05
CA ILE A 110 7.88 -10.26 -17.94
C ILE A 110 9.19 -10.42 -18.71
N LEU A 111 9.75 -9.33 -19.24
CA LEU A 111 11.04 -9.38 -19.96
C LEU A 111 12.20 -9.85 -19.06
N ALA A 112 12.13 -9.62 -17.76
CA ALA A 112 13.16 -10.02 -16.82
C ALA A 112 13.01 -11.46 -16.31
N LEU A 113 11.92 -12.16 -16.62
CA LEU A 113 11.74 -13.56 -16.21
C LEU A 113 12.61 -14.48 -17.09
N PRO A 114 13.38 -15.41 -16.48
CA PRO A 114 14.10 -16.42 -17.24
C PRO A 114 13.12 -17.39 -17.91
N GLU A 115 13.59 -18.06 -18.97
CA GLU A 115 12.81 -19.11 -19.62
C GLU A 115 12.47 -20.22 -18.62
N GLY A 116 11.20 -20.66 -18.62
CA GLY A 116 10.71 -21.66 -17.69
C GLY A 116 10.39 -21.16 -16.28
N CYS A 117 10.65 -19.89 -15.98
CA CYS A 117 10.23 -19.28 -14.69
C CYS A 117 8.71 -19.21 -14.59
N ARG A 118 8.19 -19.57 -13.43
CA ARG A 118 6.75 -19.44 -13.11
C ARG A 118 6.42 -18.08 -12.55
N LEU A 119 5.25 -17.56 -12.89
CA LEU A 119 4.74 -16.29 -12.38
C LEU A 119 3.39 -16.49 -11.68
N VAL A 120 3.33 -16.12 -10.41
CA VAL A 120 2.09 -16.09 -9.63
C VAL A 120 1.71 -14.63 -9.38
N LEU A 121 0.57 -14.19 -9.92
CA LEU A 121 0.01 -12.86 -9.71
C LEU A 121 -1.09 -12.96 -8.64
N ALA A 122 -0.82 -12.48 -7.44
CA ALA A 122 -1.78 -12.46 -6.35
C ALA A 122 -2.33 -11.04 -6.15
N GLY A 123 -3.64 -10.91 -6.00
CA GLY A 123 -4.26 -9.59 -5.82
C GLY A 123 -5.78 -9.67 -5.68
N ASP A 124 -6.38 -8.52 -5.47
CA ASP A 124 -7.83 -8.36 -5.41
C ASP A 124 -8.30 -7.65 -6.68
N ALA A 125 -8.96 -8.39 -7.57
CA ALA A 125 -9.45 -7.85 -8.84
C ALA A 125 -10.52 -6.75 -8.68
N ASP A 126 -11.12 -6.66 -7.50
CA ASP A 126 -12.18 -5.70 -7.21
C ASP A 126 -11.66 -4.41 -6.55
N GLN A 127 -10.38 -4.39 -6.15
CA GLN A 127 -9.71 -3.17 -5.70
C GLN A 127 -9.47 -2.17 -6.83
N LEU A 128 -9.10 -0.94 -6.45
CA LEU A 128 -8.77 0.11 -7.41
C LEU A 128 -7.62 -0.33 -8.32
N PRO A 129 -7.69 0.01 -9.62
CA PRO A 129 -6.61 -0.30 -10.56
C PRO A 129 -5.37 0.53 -10.27
N SER A 130 -4.29 0.22 -11.00
CA SER A 130 -3.05 0.99 -11.01
C SER A 130 -3.28 2.47 -11.35
N VAL A 131 -2.40 3.35 -10.83
CA VAL A 131 -2.37 4.77 -11.23
C VAL A 131 -1.82 4.91 -12.67
N GLY A 132 -0.87 4.05 -13.06
CA GLY A 132 -0.35 3.96 -14.42
C GLY A 132 -1.36 3.32 -15.38
N ALA A 133 -1.07 3.41 -16.68
CA ALA A 133 -1.96 2.92 -17.72
C ALA A 133 -2.14 1.38 -17.68
N GLY A 134 -3.38 0.94 -17.86
CA GLY A 134 -3.75 -0.47 -17.94
C GLY A 134 -4.38 -1.01 -16.67
N SER A 135 -5.16 -2.09 -16.81
CA SER A 135 -5.80 -2.82 -15.71
C SER A 135 -5.40 -4.29 -15.78
N VAL A 136 -4.08 -4.52 -15.68
CA VAL A 136 -3.44 -5.80 -16.06
C VAL A 136 -4.09 -7.01 -15.41
N LEU A 137 -4.28 -7.00 -14.08
CA LEU A 137 -4.87 -8.14 -13.38
C LEU A 137 -6.30 -8.44 -13.86
N LYS A 138 -7.12 -7.39 -14.03
CA LYS A 138 -8.51 -7.54 -14.54
C LYS A 138 -8.54 -8.04 -15.98
N ASP A 139 -7.65 -7.52 -16.81
CA ASP A 139 -7.60 -7.87 -18.23
C ASP A 139 -7.12 -9.31 -18.41
N ILE A 140 -6.11 -9.76 -17.66
CA ILE A 140 -5.68 -11.15 -17.62
C ILE A 140 -6.83 -12.06 -17.19
N ILE A 141 -7.54 -11.72 -16.12
CA ILE A 141 -8.67 -12.51 -15.63
C ILE A 141 -9.81 -12.59 -16.67
N ARG A 142 -10.09 -11.49 -17.37
CA ARG A 142 -11.13 -11.42 -18.41
C ARG A 142 -10.75 -12.15 -19.69
N SER A 143 -9.48 -12.25 -20.00
CA SER A 143 -9.00 -12.94 -21.19
C SER A 143 -9.23 -14.45 -21.13
N GLU A 144 -9.40 -15.01 -19.92
CA GLU A 144 -9.50 -16.44 -19.67
C GLU A 144 -8.34 -17.28 -20.24
N ALA A 145 -7.27 -16.62 -20.67
CA ALA A 145 -6.09 -17.26 -21.25
C ALA A 145 -5.13 -17.86 -20.22
N ILE A 146 -5.23 -17.41 -18.98
CA ILE A 146 -4.36 -17.81 -17.86
C ILE A 146 -5.21 -18.43 -16.76
N PRO A 147 -4.76 -19.54 -16.13
CA PRO A 147 -5.45 -20.15 -15.01
C PRO A 147 -5.68 -19.18 -13.85
N VAL A 148 -6.90 -19.14 -13.34
CA VAL A 148 -7.30 -18.25 -12.24
C VAL A 148 -7.87 -19.06 -11.08
N THR A 149 -7.27 -18.92 -9.91
CA THR A 149 -7.88 -19.37 -8.65
C THR A 149 -8.59 -18.19 -7.98
N ARG A 150 -9.90 -18.30 -7.82
CA ARG A 150 -10.71 -17.31 -7.09
C ARG A 150 -10.99 -17.80 -5.68
N LEU A 151 -10.56 -17.04 -4.67
CA LEU A 151 -10.91 -17.27 -3.27
C LEU A 151 -12.20 -16.50 -2.99
N THR A 152 -13.28 -17.21 -2.85
CA THR A 152 -14.63 -16.64 -2.63
C THR A 152 -15.12 -16.79 -1.20
N GLU A 153 -14.52 -17.71 -0.44
CA GLU A 153 -14.91 -17.95 0.94
C GLU A 153 -14.25 -16.94 1.87
N VAL A 154 -15.05 -16.16 2.55
CA VAL A 154 -14.61 -15.23 3.59
C VAL A 154 -14.54 -16.00 4.90
N PHE A 155 -13.41 -15.99 5.59
CA PHE A 155 -13.26 -16.68 6.87
C PHE A 155 -14.23 -16.11 7.91
N ARG A 156 -14.72 -16.99 8.83
CA ARG A 156 -15.73 -16.65 9.81
C ARG A 156 -15.45 -15.37 10.59
N GLN A 157 -14.23 -15.18 11.07
CA GLN A 157 -13.83 -13.94 11.76
C GLN A 157 -13.97 -12.68 10.90
N ALA A 158 -13.69 -12.78 9.60
CA ALA A 158 -13.84 -11.67 8.67
C ALA A 158 -15.33 -11.44 8.30
N GLN A 159 -16.18 -12.47 8.34
CA GLN A 159 -17.63 -12.33 8.13
C GLN A 159 -18.32 -11.57 9.26
N GLU A 160 -17.78 -11.62 10.47
CA GLU A 160 -18.30 -10.86 11.61
C GLU A 160 -18.02 -9.35 11.50
N SER A 161 -16.97 -8.95 10.78
CA SER A 161 -16.64 -7.53 10.56
C SER A 161 -17.64 -6.85 9.64
N ALA A 162 -18.22 -5.76 10.12
CA ALA A 162 -19.10 -4.89 9.33
C ALA A 162 -18.36 -4.24 8.16
N ILE A 163 -17.07 -3.96 8.31
CA ILE A 163 -16.22 -3.39 7.26
C ILE A 163 -16.12 -4.37 6.09
N VAL A 164 -15.82 -5.63 6.36
CA VAL A 164 -15.68 -6.67 5.32
C VAL A 164 -17.02 -6.93 4.64
N ARG A 165 -18.12 -7.08 5.39
CA ARG A 165 -19.46 -7.27 4.81
C ARG A 165 -19.84 -6.10 3.90
N ASN A 166 -19.61 -4.86 4.36
CA ASN A 166 -19.93 -3.69 3.57
C ASN A 166 -19.04 -3.54 2.33
N ALA A 167 -17.77 -3.90 2.40
CA ALA A 167 -16.90 -3.95 1.22
C ALA A 167 -17.46 -4.90 0.14
N HIS A 168 -17.90 -6.09 0.53
CA HIS A 168 -18.54 -7.03 -0.40
C HIS A 168 -19.87 -6.50 -0.93
N ARG A 169 -20.72 -5.88 -0.10
CA ARG A 169 -21.99 -5.28 -0.55
C ARG A 169 -21.76 -4.19 -1.58
N ILE A 170 -20.84 -3.27 -1.31
CA ILE A 170 -20.49 -2.18 -2.23
C ILE A 170 -19.98 -2.74 -3.55
N ASN A 171 -19.12 -3.76 -3.50
CA ASN A 171 -18.60 -4.40 -4.71
C ASN A 171 -19.69 -5.06 -5.58
N HIS A 172 -20.76 -5.54 -4.96
CA HIS A 172 -21.94 -6.07 -5.66
C HIS A 172 -23.00 -5.00 -5.98
N GLY A 173 -22.68 -3.72 -5.85
CA GLY A 173 -23.60 -2.60 -6.13
C GLY A 173 -24.73 -2.45 -5.10
N GLN A 174 -24.58 -3.05 -3.92
CA GLN A 174 -25.55 -2.95 -2.83
C GLN A 174 -25.17 -1.81 -1.88
N LEU A 175 -26.17 -1.18 -1.27
CA LEU A 175 -25.94 -0.17 -0.23
C LEU A 175 -25.30 -0.82 1.02
N PRO A 176 -24.30 -0.17 1.64
CA PRO A 176 -23.73 -0.66 2.89
C PRO A 176 -24.75 -0.57 4.04
N GLU A 177 -24.48 -1.34 5.08
CA GLU A 177 -25.25 -1.33 6.33
C GLU A 177 -24.63 -0.32 7.29
N TRP A 178 -25.36 0.74 7.59
CA TRP A 178 -24.89 1.89 8.38
C TRP A 178 -24.93 1.69 9.91
N LYS A 179 -25.57 0.63 10.40
CA LYS A 179 -25.87 0.42 11.82
C LYS A 179 -24.92 -0.53 12.54
N ALA A 180 -23.89 -1.01 11.88
CA ALA A 180 -22.92 -1.90 12.51
C ALA A 180 -21.80 -1.06 13.13
N GLY A 181 -21.60 -1.13 14.42
CA GLY A 181 -20.72 -0.28 15.23
C GLY A 181 -19.31 0.00 14.69
N GLU A 182 -18.77 -0.87 13.84
CA GLU A 182 -17.47 -0.68 13.17
C GLU A 182 -17.54 0.17 11.89
N PHE A 183 -18.74 0.47 11.39
CA PHE A 183 -18.95 1.19 10.12
C PHE A 183 -20.08 2.19 10.28
N SER A 184 -19.77 3.46 10.13
CA SER A 184 -20.74 4.55 10.22
C SER A 184 -20.71 5.43 8.97
N PHE A 185 -21.81 6.08 8.69
CA PHE A 185 -21.93 7.02 7.59
C PHE A 185 -22.57 8.33 8.07
N VAL A 186 -21.94 9.44 7.71
CA VAL A 186 -22.43 10.78 8.00
C VAL A 186 -22.66 11.51 6.68
N SER A 187 -23.93 11.82 6.38
CA SER A 187 -24.30 12.54 5.16
C SER A 187 -24.21 14.05 5.38
N ILE A 188 -23.29 14.69 4.67
CA ILE A 188 -23.10 16.15 4.69
C ILE A 188 -22.87 16.60 3.26
N GLU A 189 -23.64 17.57 2.79
CA GLU A 189 -23.57 18.08 1.41
C GLU A 189 -22.55 19.21 1.24
N ASN A 190 -22.36 20.03 2.28
CA ASN A 190 -21.44 21.17 2.24
C ASN A 190 -20.00 20.72 2.53
N PRO A 191 -19.03 20.94 1.62
CA PRO A 191 -17.64 20.49 1.79
C PRO A 191 -16.91 21.09 3.00
N GLU A 192 -17.24 22.34 3.40
CA GLU A 192 -16.66 22.96 4.58
C GLU A 192 -17.14 22.24 5.85
N GLN A 193 -18.41 21.89 5.94
CA GLN A 193 -18.97 21.13 7.05
C GLN A 193 -18.42 19.69 7.08
N VAL A 194 -18.13 19.09 5.92
CA VAL A 194 -17.43 17.79 5.87
C VAL A 194 -16.07 17.91 6.54
N ALA A 195 -15.28 18.93 6.21
CA ALA A 195 -13.98 19.15 6.83
C ALA A 195 -14.07 19.36 8.34
N GLU A 196 -15.01 20.18 8.79
CA GLU A 196 -15.27 20.43 10.21
C GLU A 196 -15.65 19.13 10.95
N LYS A 197 -16.53 18.32 10.35
CA LYS A 197 -16.93 17.04 10.94
C LYS A 197 -15.76 16.05 11.04
N ILE A 198 -14.92 15.98 10.01
CA ILE A 198 -13.70 15.16 10.05
C ILE A 198 -12.79 15.59 11.20
N ILE A 199 -12.57 16.91 11.36
CA ILE A 199 -11.75 17.43 12.46
C ILE A 199 -12.36 17.08 13.81
N GLN A 200 -13.65 17.28 14.00
CA GLN A 200 -14.37 16.91 15.22
C GLN A 200 -14.20 15.41 15.53
N ILE A 201 -14.40 14.53 14.53
CA ILE A 201 -14.25 13.10 14.71
C ILE A 201 -12.82 12.75 15.15
N CYS A 202 -11.79 13.32 14.49
CA CYS A 202 -10.40 12.98 14.76
C CYS A 202 -9.86 13.60 16.06
N SER A 203 -10.32 14.80 16.44
CA SER A 203 -9.77 15.52 17.60
C SER A 203 -10.63 15.43 18.87
N VAL A 204 -11.89 15.01 18.76
CA VAL A 204 -12.83 14.97 19.90
C VAL A 204 -13.50 13.61 20.03
N ASP A 205 -14.24 13.16 18.99
CA ASP A 205 -15.12 12.00 19.12
C ASP A 205 -14.33 10.71 19.33
N LEU A 206 -13.35 10.40 18.47
CA LEU A 206 -12.51 9.21 18.59
C LEU A 206 -11.57 9.22 19.80
N PRO A 207 -10.93 10.33 20.18
CA PRO A 207 -10.20 10.41 21.45
C PRO A 207 -11.06 10.13 22.69
N ALA A 208 -12.33 10.56 22.69
CA ALA A 208 -13.25 10.24 23.78
C ALA A 208 -13.58 8.74 23.87
N GLU A 209 -13.45 8.01 22.77
CA GLU A 209 -13.57 6.55 22.70
C GLU A 209 -12.25 5.80 22.99
N GLY A 210 -11.16 6.54 23.28
CA GLY A 210 -9.86 5.98 23.62
C GLY A 210 -8.87 5.81 22.46
N TYR A 211 -9.21 6.27 21.24
CA TYR A 211 -8.30 6.23 20.10
C TYR A 211 -7.31 7.41 20.12
N HIS A 212 -6.05 7.12 19.86
CA HIS A 212 -5.04 8.17 19.74
C HIS A 212 -5.07 8.76 18.32
N PRO A 213 -5.31 10.07 18.15
CA PRO A 213 -5.58 10.68 16.83
C PRO A 213 -4.43 10.51 15.82
N LEU A 214 -3.19 10.49 16.26
CA LEU A 214 -2.04 10.33 15.36
C LEU A 214 -1.67 8.85 15.12
N ARG A 215 -1.86 7.98 16.11
CA ARG A 215 -1.45 6.58 16.02
C ARG A 215 -2.54 5.69 15.41
N ASP A 216 -3.79 5.88 15.86
CA ASP A 216 -4.87 4.92 15.59
C ASP A 216 -5.83 5.40 14.49
N VAL A 217 -5.75 6.68 14.08
CA VAL A 217 -6.66 7.30 13.11
C VAL A 217 -5.94 7.65 11.81
N GLN A 218 -6.57 7.34 10.66
CA GLN A 218 -6.11 7.77 9.35
C GLN A 218 -7.27 8.35 8.55
N VAL A 219 -7.11 9.60 8.11
CA VAL A 219 -8.05 10.26 7.19
C VAL A 219 -7.61 9.97 5.75
N ILE A 220 -8.57 9.60 4.91
CA ILE A 220 -8.37 9.39 3.47
C ILE A 220 -9.33 10.32 2.74
N SER A 221 -8.83 11.10 1.80
CA SER A 221 -9.62 11.97 0.92
C SER A 221 -9.28 11.69 -0.54
N PRO A 222 -10.28 11.63 -1.44
CA PRO A 222 -10.04 11.43 -2.87
C PRO A 222 -9.54 12.70 -3.59
N MET A 223 -9.48 13.85 -2.90
CA MET A 223 -9.11 15.14 -3.48
C MET A 223 -7.89 15.74 -2.80
N HIS A 224 -7.02 16.39 -3.58
CA HIS A 224 -5.88 17.14 -3.02
C HIS A 224 -6.29 18.53 -2.55
N ARG A 225 -7.04 19.24 -3.36
CA ARG A 225 -7.53 20.61 -3.10
C ARG A 225 -9.00 20.57 -2.73
N GLN A 226 -9.60 21.69 -2.42
CA GLN A 226 -10.96 21.84 -1.91
C GLN A 226 -11.03 21.80 -0.38
N PRO A 227 -12.14 22.24 0.24
CA PRO A 227 -12.26 22.28 1.70
C PRO A 227 -12.07 20.94 2.39
N ALA A 228 -12.56 19.84 1.80
CA ALA A 228 -12.34 18.47 2.27
C ALA A 228 -11.16 17.76 1.59
N GLY A 229 -10.26 18.49 0.92
CA GLY A 229 -9.06 17.96 0.28
C GLY A 229 -7.90 17.80 1.26
N VAL A 230 -6.94 16.95 0.87
CA VAL A 230 -5.78 16.56 1.71
C VAL A 230 -5.00 17.78 2.22
N GLU A 231 -4.74 18.79 1.37
CA GLU A 231 -3.97 19.99 1.75
C GLU A 231 -4.65 20.77 2.89
N ASN A 232 -5.96 21.02 2.77
CA ASN A 232 -6.69 21.75 3.78
C ASN A 232 -6.93 20.92 5.05
N LEU A 233 -7.24 19.62 4.89
CA LEU A 233 -7.43 18.72 6.03
C LEU A 233 -6.15 18.57 6.83
N ASN A 234 -4.97 18.44 6.20
CA ASN A 234 -3.69 18.38 6.91
C ASN A 234 -3.45 19.63 7.75
N LYS A 235 -3.65 20.85 7.18
CA LYS A 235 -3.48 22.11 7.91
C LYS A 235 -4.41 22.21 9.12
N LYS A 236 -5.70 21.87 8.92
CA LYS A 236 -6.71 21.96 9.98
C LYS A 236 -6.55 20.89 11.06
N LEU A 237 -6.25 19.65 10.67
CA LEU A 237 -6.01 18.55 11.61
C LEU A 237 -4.73 18.80 12.42
N GLN A 238 -3.65 19.28 11.80
CA GLN A 238 -2.44 19.67 12.53
C GLN A 238 -2.76 20.75 13.56
N ALA A 239 -3.49 21.80 13.18
CA ALA A 239 -3.86 22.88 14.11
C ALA A 239 -4.73 22.40 15.29
N ALA A 240 -5.59 21.39 15.05
CA ALA A 240 -6.49 20.86 16.08
C ALA A 240 -5.80 19.82 16.99
N ILE A 241 -4.92 18.98 16.43
CA ILE A 241 -4.33 17.83 17.14
C ILE A 241 -2.95 18.17 17.70
N ASN A 242 -2.16 18.97 16.95
CA ASN A 242 -0.80 19.37 17.31
C ASN A 242 -0.62 20.90 17.09
N PRO A 243 -1.30 21.74 17.90
CA PRO A 243 -1.18 23.19 17.76
C PRO A 243 0.24 23.67 18.08
N PRO A 244 0.66 24.84 17.55
CA PRO A 244 1.97 25.39 17.86
C PRO A 244 2.14 25.64 19.36
N GLN A 245 3.30 25.27 19.90
CA GLN A 245 3.64 25.53 21.30
C GLN A 245 4.72 26.61 21.38
N GLU A 246 4.64 27.46 22.41
CA GLU A 246 5.58 28.54 22.62
C GLU A 246 6.98 28.00 22.93
N GLY A 247 7.97 28.40 22.13
CA GLY A 247 9.37 27.94 22.28
C GLY A 247 9.73 26.66 21.53
N GLU A 248 8.79 25.98 20.91
CA GLU A 248 9.08 24.82 20.08
C GLU A 248 9.59 25.21 18.69
N LEU A 249 10.54 24.42 18.19
CA LEU A 249 11.08 24.61 16.86
C LEU A 249 10.12 24.07 15.81
N GLU A 250 9.88 24.85 14.76
CA GLU A 250 9.16 24.45 13.57
C GLU A 250 10.10 24.49 12.36
N ILE A 251 9.91 23.58 11.42
CA ILE A 251 10.55 23.64 10.11
C ILE A 251 9.49 23.98 9.06
N ARG A 252 9.78 24.99 8.25
CA ARG A 252 8.92 25.42 7.13
C ARG A 252 9.55 25.00 5.81
N TYR A 253 8.75 24.31 4.99
CA TYR A 253 9.12 23.94 3.64
C TYR A 253 7.95 24.23 2.68
N GLY A 254 8.12 25.23 1.84
CA GLY A 254 7.02 25.75 1.02
C GLY A 254 5.87 26.26 1.91
N GLU A 255 4.67 25.75 1.67
CA GLU A 255 3.49 26.04 2.49
C GLU A 255 3.32 25.11 3.70
N ASN A 256 4.15 24.08 3.81
CA ASN A 256 4.06 23.11 4.88
C ASN A 256 4.86 23.57 6.10
N VAL A 257 4.29 23.34 7.26
CA VAL A 257 4.93 23.56 8.57
C VAL A 257 5.02 22.20 9.25
N PHE A 258 6.21 21.85 9.68
CA PHE A 258 6.48 20.58 10.39
C PHE A 258 6.79 20.89 11.85
N ARG A 259 6.13 20.17 12.76
CA ARG A 259 6.27 20.32 14.22
C ARG A 259 6.68 19.02 14.87
N LEU A 260 7.30 19.12 16.01
CA LEU A 260 7.55 17.96 16.88
C LEU A 260 6.22 17.22 17.15
N GLY A 261 6.21 15.91 17.01
CA GLY A 261 5.01 15.09 17.20
C GLY A 261 4.08 14.99 15.98
N ASP A 262 4.33 15.71 14.89
CA ASP A 262 3.53 15.56 13.66
C ASP A 262 3.64 14.15 13.08
N LYS A 263 2.51 13.61 12.66
CA LYS A 263 2.45 12.42 11.83
C LYS A 263 2.74 12.80 10.38
N VAL A 264 3.72 12.17 9.79
CA VAL A 264 4.16 12.44 8.42
C VAL A 264 4.20 11.18 7.59
N MET A 265 4.09 11.34 6.27
CA MET A 265 4.16 10.25 5.31
C MET A 265 5.26 10.52 4.29
N GLN A 266 6.08 9.51 4.02
CA GLN A 266 7.04 9.54 2.92
C GLN A 266 6.28 9.52 1.60
N THR A 267 6.56 10.47 0.70
CA THR A 267 5.86 10.60 -0.59
C THR A 267 6.63 10.04 -1.77
N LYS A 268 7.93 9.76 -1.58
CA LYS A 268 8.81 9.18 -2.61
C LYS A 268 9.68 8.10 -1.97
N ASN A 269 10.06 7.08 -2.75
CA ASN A 269 11.00 6.08 -2.26
C ASN A 269 12.38 6.70 -1.99
N ASN A 270 12.92 6.44 -0.80
CA ASN A 270 14.30 6.77 -0.44
C ASN A 270 15.02 5.49 0.00
N TYR A 271 15.77 4.91 -0.91
CA TYR A 271 16.45 3.64 -0.70
C TYR A 271 17.62 3.74 0.27
N GLU A 272 18.29 4.89 0.35
CA GLU A 272 19.38 5.13 1.29
C GLU A 272 18.88 5.12 2.73
N LYS A 273 17.75 5.78 2.96
CA LYS A 273 17.10 5.84 4.27
C LYS A 273 16.22 4.63 4.55
N LYS A 274 16.04 3.72 3.58
CA LYS A 274 15.14 2.55 3.62
C LYS A 274 13.68 2.93 3.93
N VAL A 275 13.26 4.09 3.43
CA VAL A 275 11.89 4.60 3.60
C VAL A 275 11.20 4.65 2.23
N PHE A 276 9.98 4.16 2.17
CA PHE A 276 9.25 4.00 0.92
C PHE A 276 8.02 4.90 0.87
N ASN A 277 7.54 5.17 -0.33
CA ASN A 277 6.30 5.89 -0.53
C ASN A 277 5.14 5.22 0.23
N GLY A 278 4.46 5.99 1.07
CA GLY A 278 3.38 5.53 1.95
C GLY A 278 3.83 5.15 3.36
N ASP A 279 5.13 5.09 3.65
CA ASP A 279 5.59 4.87 5.03
C ASP A 279 5.22 6.05 5.92
N ILE A 280 4.68 5.73 7.08
CA ILE A 280 4.20 6.71 8.05
C ILE A 280 5.13 6.71 9.25
N GLY A 281 5.54 7.89 9.66
CA GLY A 281 6.33 8.13 10.86
C GLY A 281 5.84 9.33 11.66
N VAL A 282 6.48 9.58 12.77
CA VAL A 282 6.23 10.74 13.65
C VAL A 282 7.50 11.54 13.77
N ILE A 283 7.41 12.86 13.69
CA ILE A 283 8.56 13.75 13.91
C ILE A 283 8.94 13.67 15.39
N TRP A 284 10.12 13.11 15.65
CA TRP A 284 10.61 12.85 16.99
C TRP A 284 11.55 13.92 17.50
N GLU A 285 12.29 14.56 16.60
CA GLU A 285 13.25 15.62 16.93
C GLU A 285 13.28 16.65 15.82
N ILE A 286 13.36 17.92 16.20
CA ILE A 286 13.64 19.05 15.30
C ILE A 286 14.85 19.80 15.85
N SER A 287 15.86 19.98 15.02
CA SER A 287 17.03 20.78 15.29
C SER A 287 17.31 21.73 14.13
N GLN A 288 18.35 22.58 14.21
CA GLN A 288 18.63 23.61 13.21
C GLN A 288 18.67 23.04 11.77
N GLY A 289 17.55 23.20 11.04
CA GLY A 289 17.42 22.78 9.62
C GLY A 289 17.29 21.28 9.37
N LYS A 290 17.15 20.47 10.43
CA LYS A 290 17.02 19.01 10.34
C LYS A 290 15.83 18.53 11.17
N MET A 291 15.17 17.47 10.69
CA MET A 291 14.18 16.72 11.47
C MET A 291 14.50 15.23 11.47
N VAL A 292 14.23 14.58 12.58
CA VAL A 292 14.28 13.13 12.72
C VAL A 292 12.85 12.61 12.74
N VAL A 293 12.55 11.73 11.81
CA VAL A 293 11.26 11.03 11.72
C VAL A 293 11.44 9.61 12.24
N ARG A 294 10.66 9.25 13.24
CA ARG A 294 10.61 7.91 13.80
C ARG A 294 9.58 7.08 13.03
N TYR A 295 10.06 6.08 12.35
CA TYR A 295 9.25 5.02 11.75
C TYR A 295 9.14 3.83 12.71
N PRO A 296 8.28 2.84 12.49
CA PRO A 296 8.10 1.73 13.43
C PRO A 296 9.39 0.99 13.82
N ASP A 297 10.34 0.84 12.89
CA ASP A 297 11.53 0.01 13.09
C ASP A 297 12.85 0.80 13.11
N TRP A 298 12.86 2.08 12.70
CA TRP A 298 14.07 2.92 12.61
C TRP A 298 13.75 4.41 12.60
N ASP A 299 14.76 5.22 12.84
CA ASP A 299 14.71 6.66 12.72
C ASP A 299 15.41 7.11 11.42
N ALA A 300 14.83 8.08 10.71
CA ALA A 300 15.43 8.69 9.53
C ALA A 300 15.57 10.20 9.70
N THR A 301 16.75 10.73 9.37
CA THR A 301 17.04 12.16 9.43
C THR A 301 16.81 12.82 8.07
N TYR A 302 16.13 13.95 8.04
CA TYR A 302 15.85 14.76 6.87
C TYR A 302 16.43 16.16 7.03
N GLU A 303 17.14 16.62 6.01
CA GLU A 303 17.59 18.01 5.88
C GLU A 303 16.55 18.84 5.13
N ALA A 304 16.59 20.17 5.26
CA ALA A 304 15.59 21.06 4.67
C ALA A 304 15.33 20.81 3.17
N GLY A 305 16.35 20.46 2.37
CA GLY A 305 16.20 20.15 0.94
C GLY A 305 15.58 18.78 0.63
N GLN A 306 15.33 17.93 1.62
CA GLN A 306 14.81 16.57 1.45
C GLN A 306 13.33 16.44 1.88
N MET A 307 12.69 17.54 2.26
CA MET A 307 11.33 17.59 2.80
C MET A 307 10.25 17.82 1.71
N ALA A 308 10.60 17.64 0.43
CA ALA A 308 9.72 17.86 -0.74
C ALA A 308 8.82 16.68 -1.06
#